data_768b2c22d2293748546ce2dcca36f50d
#
_entry.id   768b2c22d2293748546ce2dcca36f50d
#
_cell.length_a   1.000
_cell.length_b   1.000
_cell.length_c   1.000
_cell.angle_alpha   90.00
_cell.angle_beta   90.00
_cell.angle_gamma   90.00
#
_symmetry.space_group_name_H-M   'P 1'
#
loop_
_entity.id
_entity.type
_entity.pdbx_description
1 polymer ?
#
loop_
_entity_poly.entity_id
_entity_poly.type
_entity_poly.pdbx_seq_one_letter_code
_entity_poly.pdbx_strand_id
1 'polypeptide(L)'
;PASQDVAGYNYIFLLSDYGRVLIQRYTYGAVVDEIDATHVSNIPIPLLKNHDIQKRINDLALEANQKRYEAYKLEQKALEIMDREVIYAK
;
A
#
# COMPACT_ATOMS: atom_id res chain seq x y z
N PRO A 1 8.28 -16.04 2.19
CA PRO A 1 7.38 -14.96 2.49
C PRO A 1 8.17 -13.74 2.86
N ALA A 2 7.85 -12.68 2.20
CA ALA A 2 8.38 -11.42 2.62
C ALA A 2 8.04 -11.31 4.10
N SER A 3 9.02 -11.25 4.94
CA SER A 3 8.75 -11.05 6.33
C SER A 3 7.95 -9.77 6.46
N GLN A 4 7.07 -9.70 7.44
CA GLN A 4 6.30 -8.49 7.71
C GLN A 4 7.23 -7.29 7.93
N ASP A 5 8.50 -7.56 8.24
CA ASP A 5 9.49 -6.52 8.48
C ASP A 5 9.83 -5.68 7.25
N VAL A 6 9.52 -6.17 6.05
CA VAL A 6 9.78 -5.41 4.83
C VAL A 6 8.53 -5.11 4.02
N ALA A 7 7.36 -5.44 4.54
CA ALA A 7 6.12 -5.21 3.82
C ALA A 7 5.89 -3.72 3.53
N GLY A 8 6.14 -2.87 4.52
CA GLY A 8 5.99 -1.43 4.34
C GLY A 8 7.02 -0.87 3.38
N TYR A 9 8.25 -1.36 3.44
CA TYR A 9 9.29 -0.96 2.52
C TYR A 9 8.91 -1.32 1.08
N ASN A 10 8.42 -2.54 0.87
CA ASN A 10 8.02 -3.00 -0.46
C ASN A 10 6.90 -2.12 -1.01
N TYR A 11 5.94 -1.76 -0.18
CA TYR A 11 4.86 -0.89 -0.59
C TYR A 11 5.37 0.48 -1.04
N ILE A 12 6.26 1.09 -0.26
CA ILE A 12 6.83 2.40 -0.60
C ILE A 12 7.69 2.30 -1.86
N PHE A 13 8.47 1.21 -2.00
CA PHE A 13 9.27 1.02 -3.21
C PHE A 13 8.39 1.00 -4.45
N LEU A 14 7.28 0.27 -4.40
CA LEU A 14 6.37 0.16 -5.55
C LEU A 14 5.67 1.49 -5.86
N LEU A 15 5.49 2.36 -4.88
CA LEU A 15 4.96 3.70 -5.10
C LEU A 15 5.98 4.66 -5.67
N SER A 16 7.27 4.36 -5.55
CA SER A 16 8.33 5.24 -6.01
C SER A 16 8.45 5.19 -7.54
N ASP A 17 9.20 6.14 -8.10
CA ASP A 17 9.48 6.15 -9.53
C ASP A 17 10.22 4.90 -9.97
N TYR A 18 11.10 4.39 -9.11
CA TYR A 18 11.84 3.15 -9.41
C TYR A 18 10.90 1.96 -9.51
N GLY A 19 9.95 1.87 -8.59
CA GLY A 19 8.96 0.80 -8.60
C GLY A 19 8.05 0.86 -9.81
N ARG A 20 7.64 2.07 -10.18
CA ARG A 20 6.78 2.26 -11.35
C ARG A 20 7.47 1.77 -12.63
N VAL A 21 8.75 2.12 -12.81
CA VAL A 21 9.51 1.67 -13.97
C VAL A 21 9.65 0.15 -13.98
N LEU A 22 9.89 -0.42 -12.81
CA LEU A 22 10.04 -1.86 -12.68
C LEU A 22 8.74 -2.59 -13.02
N ILE A 23 7.62 -2.08 -12.52
CA ILE A 23 6.30 -2.65 -12.84
C ILE A 23 6.04 -2.59 -14.34
N GLN A 24 6.33 -1.46 -14.98
CA GLN A 24 6.17 -1.32 -16.41
C GLN A 24 6.99 -2.34 -17.18
N ARG A 25 8.23 -2.55 -16.75
CA ARG A 25 9.12 -3.52 -17.39
C ARG A 25 8.56 -4.93 -17.34
N TYR A 26 7.99 -5.31 -16.20
CA TYR A 26 7.45 -6.66 -16.04
C TYR A 26 6.09 -6.84 -16.71
N THR A 27 5.34 -5.77 -16.89
CA THR A 27 4.03 -5.85 -17.54
C THR A 27 4.13 -5.81 -19.06
N TYR A 28 5.22 -5.27 -19.61
CA TYR A 28 5.40 -5.26 -21.06
C TYR A 28 5.54 -6.65 -21.67
N GLY A 29 6.03 -7.61 -20.91
CA GLY A 29 6.16 -8.98 -21.39
C GLY A 29 4.91 -9.81 -21.21
N ALA A 30 3.90 -9.28 -20.53
CA ALA A 30 2.67 -9.99 -20.27
C ALA A 30 1.61 -9.59 -21.31
N VAL A 31 0.60 -10.43 -21.47
CA VAL A 31 -0.54 -10.06 -22.28
C VAL A 31 -1.20 -8.87 -21.60
N VAL A 32 -1.38 -7.83 -22.38
CA VAL A 32 -1.57 -6.44 -21.94
C VAL A 32 -2.73 -6.23 -20.98
N ASP A 33 -3.70 -7.12 -20.94
CA ASP A 33 -4.90 -6.92 -20.15
C ASP A 33 -4.89 -7.63 -18.81
N GLU A 34 -3.79 -8.30 -18.46
CA GLU A 34 -3.77 -9.13 -17.27
C GLU A 34 -2.57 -8.86 -16.38
N ILE A 35 -2.68 -7.79 -15.60
CA ILE A 35 -1.80 -7.61 -14.47
C ILE A 35 -2.52 -8.22 -13.28
N ASP A 36 -2.10 -9.39 -12.85
CA ASP A 36 -2.70 -10.02 -11.69
C ASP A 36 -1.68 -10.10 -10.53
N ALA A 37 -2.12 -10.65 -9.42
CA ALA A 37 -1.28 -10.75 -8.23
C ALA A 37 -0.01 -11.56 -8.49
N THR A 38 -0.05 -12.51 -9.43
CA THR A 38 1.12 -13.33 -9.76
C THR A 38 2.20 -12.49 -10.40
N HIS A 39 1.83 -11.60 -11.31
CA HIS A 39 2.80 -10.72 -11.96
C HIS A 39 3.47 -9.79 -10.93
N VAL A 40 2.69 -9.24 -10.02
CA VAL A 40 3.23 -8.33 -9.01
C VAL A 40 4.12 -9.07 -8.03
N SER A 41 3.75 -10.29 -7.63
CA SER A 41 4.51 -11.04 -6.64
C SER A 41 5.86 -11.52 -7.18
N ASN A 42 6.02 -11.58 -8.50
CA ASN A 42 7.27 -12.01 -9.12
C ASN A 42 8.24 -10.88 -9.39
N ILE A 43 7.88 -9.64 -9.10
CA ILE A 43 8.77 -8.51 -9.30
C ILE A 43 9.85 -8.50 -8.24
N PRO A 44 11.13 -8.57 -8.64
CA PRO A 44 12.22 -8.51 -7.66
C PRO A 44 12.38 -7.09 -7.14
N ILE A 45 12.31 -6.93 -5.84
CA ILE A 45 12.46 -5.62 -5.19
C ILE A 45 13.83 -5.57 -4.52
N PRO A 46 14.70 -4.65 -4.94
CA PRO A 46 16.03 -4.55 -4.33
C PRO A 46 15.91 -4.00 -2.91
N LEU A 47 16.59 -4.64 -1.99
CA LEU A 47 16.68 -4.15 -0.62
C LEU A 47 17.86 -3.21 -0.49
N LEU A 48 17.73 -2.23 0.38
CA LEU A 48 18.79 -1.27 0.63
C LEU A 48 19.92 -1.93 1.42
N LYS A 49 21.15 -1.51 1.14
CA LYS A 49 22.30 -1.98 1.89
C LYS A 49 22.27 -1.45 3.33
N ASN A 50 21.74 -0.25 3.51
CA ASN A 50 21.62 0.33 4.84
C ASN A 50 20.31 -0.14 5.48
N HIS A 51 20.41 -1.11 6.38
CA HIS A 51 19.26 -1.68 7.03
C HIS A 51 18.51 -0.69 7.92
N ASP A 52 19.21 0.29 8.49
CA ASP A 52 18.56 1.30 9.33
C ASP A 52 17.64 2.19 8.51
N ILE A 53 18.08 2.59 7.32
CA ILE A 53 17.25 3.39 6.42
C ILE A 53 16.06 2.58 5.93
N GLN A 54 16.29 1.33 5.57
CA GLN A 54 15.23 0.44 5.12
C GLN A 54 14.17 0.27 6.21
N LYS A 55 14.61 0.05 7.45
CA LYS A 55 13.71 -0.08 8.59
C LYS A 55 12.91 1.19 8.83
N ARG A 56 13.56 2.36 8.70
CA ARG A 56 12.88 3.63 8.88
C ARG A 56 11.79 3.84 7.83
N ILE A 57 12.08 3.51 6.58
CA ILE A 57 11.09 3.59 5.51
C ILE A 57 9.91 2.67 5.82
N ASN A 58 10.21 1.46 6.26
CA ASN A 58 9.19 0.49 6.62
C ASN A 58 8.32 0.99 7.77
N ASP A 59 8.94 1.53 8.81
CA ASP A 59 8.21 2.05 9.98
C ASP A 59 7.30 3.22 9.61
N LEU A 60 7.78 4.13 8.76
CA LEU A 60 6.97 5.25 8.30
C LEU A 60 5.77 4.79 7.49
N ALA A 61 5.96 3.77 6.65
CA ALA A 61 4.87 3.22 5.86
C ALA A 61 3.80 2.58 6.75
N LEU A 62 4.23 1.86 7.78
CA LEU A 62 3.30 1.22 8.71
C LEU A 62 2.54 2.25 9.53
N GLU A 63 3.21 3.33 9.94
CA GLU A 63 2.55 4.41 10.65
C GLU A 63 1.51 5.11 9.77
N ALA A 64 1.85 5.37 8.51
CA ALA A 64 0.92 5.98 7.57
C ALA A 64 -0.33 5.10 7.38
N ASN A 65 -0.12 3.79 7.27
CA ASN A 65 -1.21 2.86 7.11
C ASN A 65 -2.11 2.83 8.35
N GLN A 66 -1.51 2.88 9.54
CA GLN A 66 -2.27 2.92 10.78
C GLN A 66 -3.13 4.17 10.86
N LYS A 67 -2.59 5.31 10.46
CA LYS A 67 -3.35 6.57 10.47
C LYS A 67 -4.48 6.58 9.46
N ARG A 68 -4.28 5.98 8.30
CA ARG A 68 -5.36 5.82 7.31
C ARG A 68 -6.49 4.98 7.86
N TYR A 69 -6.15 3.91 8.57
CA TYR A 69 -7.15 3.04 9.16
C TYR A 69 -7.96 3.79 10.23
N GLU A 70 -7.27 4.57 11.08
CA GLU A 70 -7.94 5.38 12.09
C GLU A 70 -8.86 6.43 11.45
N ALA A 71 -8.38 7.08 10.39
CA ALA A 71 -9.19 8.05 9.65
C ALA A 71 -10.42 7.39 9.04
N TYR A 72 -10.25 6.21 8.46
CA TYR A 72 -11.37 5.47 7.89
C TYR A 72 -12.43 5.17 8.96
N LYS A 73 -12.01 4.72 10.13
CA LYS A 73 -12.95 4.41 11.21
C LYS A 73 -13.72 5.64 11.66
N LEU A 74 -13.04 6.79 11.73
CA LEU A 74 -13.70 8.04 12.10
C LEU A 74 -14.72 8.47 11.05
N GLU A 75 -14.38 8.32 9.78
CA GLU A 75 -15.29 8.63 8.70
C GLU A 75 -16.53 7.73 8.74
N GLN A 76 -16.32 6.43 8.97
CA GLN A 76 -17.45 5.50 9.07
C GLN A 76 -18.37 5.88 10.24
N LYS A 77 -17.80 6.30 11.35
CA LYS A 77 -18.58 6.73 12.48
C LYS A 77 -19.39 8.00 12.17
N ALA A 78 -18.76 8.94 11.46
CA ALA A 78 -19.46 10.16 11.06
C ALA A 78 -20.60 9.86 10.08
N LEU A 79 -20.37 8.97 9.13
CA LEU A 79 -21.39 8.56 8.19
C LEU A 79 -22.56 7.87 8.89
N GLU A 80 -22.26 7.03 9.87
CA GLU A 80 -23.28 6.34 10.65
C GLU A 80 -24.18 7.34 11.38
N ILE A 81 -23.58 8.37 11.97
CA ILE A 81 -24.33 9.41 12.66
C ILE A 81 -25.18 10.20 11.65
N MET A 82 -24.61 10.53 10.51
CA MET A 82 -25.31 11.27 9.46
C MET A 82 -26.54 10.49 8.97
N ASP A 83 -26.35 9.20 8.68
CA ASP A 83 -27.44 8.36 8.20
C ASP A 83 -28.56 8.27 9.22
N ARG A 84 -28.19 8.09 10.49
CA ARG A 84 -29.19 7.98 11.57
C ARG A 84 -30.00 9.27 11.75
N GLU A 85 -29.29 10.42 11.72
CA GLU A 85 -29.97 11.70 11.95
C GLU A 85 -30.79 12.13 10.76
N VAL A 86 -30.35 11.87 9.54
CA VAL A 86 -31.10 12.22 8.34
C VAL A 86 -32.34 11.34 8.21
N ILE A 87 -32.20 10.04 8.49
CA ILE A 87 -33.34 9.12 8.38
C ILE A 87 -34.43 9.46 9.40
N TYR A 88 -34.06 9.87 10.61
CA TYR A 88 -35.01 10.12 11.69
C TYR A 88 -35.41 11.59 11.84
N ALA A 89 -34.88 12.46 11.00
CA ALA A 89 -35.15 13.90 11.08
C ALA A 89 -36.40 14.34 10.32
N LYS A 90 -37.25 13.42 9.95
CA LYS A 90 -38.48 13.76 9.25
C LYS A 90 -39.54 14.27 10.19
#